data_0325759c7386b88882e685ec780352e6
#
_entry.id   0325759c7386b88882e685ec780352e6
#
_cell.length_a   1.000
_cell.length_b   1.000
_cell.length_c   1.000
_cell.angle_alpha   90.00
_cell.angle_beta   90.00
_cell.angle_gamma   90.00
#
_symmetry.space_group_name_H-M   'P 1'
#
loop_
_entity.id
_entity.type
_entity.pdbx_description
1 polymer ?
#
loop_
_entity_poly.entity_id
_entity_poly.type
_entity_poly.pdbx_seq_one_letter_code
_entity_poly.pdbx_strand_id
1 'polypeptide(L)'
;DKLNEVTQKIDSEKELETVRKELGEMKEIIVRMKGAMHKNEDGETVFKSVDQQIEEQLKDFITVGKHGEKSVDLKTACKQSPGFKKSLTLVMSKKDVDPLKSTGVAPHYNMTIDSQLSVDPRSQTVIRKFANVAAISTRSLTYAEFNPGEEEAEWVPEGGLKPMMSGTLSEVTINAGKVALGTKVTEETLSDLPQLVAEVRAEIINRIGLKEEEGILSGTGSGGQIKGIGSDIPTFSLTTLKVDKPNTYDVIVGMYTQIVSMSNMAYRPNLVLMHPLDYAQMQLTKDVNGQYLRPFRIGDELIQGLRVETSTAIKQGNIWVGDFNYLNIRDVWVLTITLGWENDDFTKNMVTILGEKRLMVYIKKQYKTAFVKDKISTVIEAITPVAVGG
;
A
#
# COMPACT_ATOMS: atom_id res chain seq x y z
N ASP A 1 51.51 6.19 10.40
CA ASP A 1 51.56 6.51 8.95
C ASP A 1 51.03 5.35 8.09
N LYS A 2 51.52 4.10 8.27
CA LYS A 2 51.03 2.96 7.49
C LYS A 2 49.52 2.61 7.70
N LEU A 3 48.99 2.87 8.87
CA LEU A 3 47.57 2.61 9.17
C LEU A 3 46.64 3.58 8.43
N ASN A 4 47.05 4.85 8.33
CA ASN A 4 46.30 5.88 7.59
C ASN A 4 46.37 5.65 6.08
N GLU A 5 47.46 5.15 5.54
CA GLU A 5 47.56 4.76 4.12
C GLU A 5 46.68 3.56 3.78
N VAL A 6 46.58 2.60 4.69
CA VAL A 6 45.68 1.42 4.49
C VAL A 6 44.21 1.83 4.57
N THR A 7 43.85 2.74 5.49
CA THR A 7 42.46 3.24 5.61
C THR A 7 42.06 4.05 4.38
N GLN A 8 42.95 4.94 3.86
CA GLN A 8 42.69 5.67 2.61
C GLN A 8 42.56 4.74 1.40
N LYS A 9 43.31 3.65 1.32
CA LYS A 9 43.16 2.65 0.24
C LYS A 9 41.85 1.89 0.33
N ILE A 10 41.39 1.52 1.54
CA ILE A 10 40.13 0.82 1.75
C ILE A 10 38.94 1.73 1.40
N ASP A 11 38.99 3.00 1.75
CA ASP A 11 37.93 3.95 1.39
C ASP A 11 37.90 4.21 -0.12
N SER A 12 39.05 4.31 -0.79
CA SER A 12 39.10 4.44 -2.24
C SER A 12 38.62 3.18 -3.00
N GLU A 13 38.82 1.99 -2.44
CA GLU A 13 38.26 0.75 -3.02
C GLU A 13 36.73 0.67 -2.88
N LYS A 14 36.19 1.11 -1.74
CA LYS A 14 34.73 1.19 -1.54
C LYS A 14 34.08 2.24 -2.46
N GLU A 15 34.72 3.39 -2.64
CA GLU A 15 34.26 4.39 -3.60
C GLU A 15 34.30 3.87 -5.05
N LEU A 16 35.35 3.13 -5.42
CA LEU A 16 35.47 2.49 -6.73
C LEU A 16 34.39 1.40 -6.96
N GLU A 17 34.03 0.67 -5.92
CA GLU A 17 32.96 -0.34 -6.00
C GLU A 17 31.58 0.31 -6.15
N THR A 18 31.34 1.42 -5.46
CA THR A 18 30.10 2.22 -5.58
C THR A 18 29.98 2.81 -6.98
N VAL A 19 31.03 3.42 -7.50
CA VAL A 19 31.07 3.97 -8.86
C VAL A 19 30.89 2.86 -9.92
N ARG A 20 31.46 1.68 -9.72
CA ARG A 20 31.24 0.53 -10.62
C ARG A 20 29.79 0.07 -10.63
N LYS A 21 29.13 0.08 -9.47
CA LYS A 21 27.71 -0.28 -9.35
C LYS A 21 26.83 0.74 -10.05
N GLU A 22 27.06 2.03 -9.82
CA GLU A 22 26.34 3.12 -10.49
C GLU A 22 26.55 3.09 -12.02
N LEU A 23 27.77 2.78 -12.45
CA LEU A 23 28.10 2.64 -13.88
C LEU A 23 27.41 1.40 -14.50
N GLY A 24 27.19 0.35 -13.71
CA GLY A 24 26.40 -0.84 -14.07
C GLY A 24 24.93 -0.47 -14.27
N GLU A 25 24.36 0.24 -13.30
CA GLU A 25 22.96 0.70 -13.35
C GLU A 25 22.74 1.68 -14.50
N MET A 26 23.66 2.62 -14.74
CA MET A 26 23.60 3.51 -15.89
C MET A 26 23.69 2.76 -17.23
N LYS A 27 24.53 1.73 -17.32
CA LYS A 27 24.61 0.90 -18.55
C LYS A 27 23.29 0.16 -18.80
N GLU A 28 22.65 -0.38 -17.78
CA GLU A 28 21.33 -0.99 -17.93
C GLU A 28 20.27 0.01 -18.39
N ILE A 29 20.28 1.21 -17.83
CA ILE A 29 19.37 2.30 -18.24
C ILE A 29 19.62 2.66 -19.70
N ILE A 30 20.88 2.80 -20.12
CA ILE A 30 21.26 3.11 -21.50
C ILE A 30 20.83 2.00 -22.46
N VAL A 31 20.96 0.72 -22.07
CA VAL A 31 20.52 -0.41 -22.90
C VAL A 31 18.99 -0.40 -23.05
N ARG A 32 18.24 -0.11 -21.99
CA ARG A 32 16.78 0.04 -22.03
C ARG A 32 16.36 1.23 -22.90
N MET A 33 17.04 2.36 -22.76
CA MET A 33 16.79 3.55 -23.60
C MET A 33 17.10 3.30 -25.07
N LYS A 34 18.19 2.59 -25.39
CA LYS A 34 18.52 2.22 -26.79
C LYS A 34 17.47 1.27 -27.38
N GLY A 35 16.90 0.37 -26.60
CA GLY A 35 15.80 -0.50 -27.05
C GLY A 35 14.52 0.27 -27.37
N ALA A 36 14.31 1.43 -26.73
CA ALA A 36 13.14 2.28 -26.95
C ALA A 36 13.35 3.36 -28.04
N MET A 37 14.52 3.39 -28.67
CA MET A 37 14.85 4.38 -29.72
C MET A 37 14.87 3.75 -31.12
N HIS A 38 14.49 4.52 -32.15
CA HIS A 38 14.67 4.19 -33.56
C HIS A 38 15.19 5.41 -34.31
N LYS A 39 15.72 5.20 -35.52
CA LYS A 39 16.12 6.30 -36.42
C LYS A 39 14.97 6.65 -37.32
N ASN A 40 14.65 7.94 -37.42
CA ASN A 40 13.71 8.46 -38.39
C ASN A 40 14.34 8.46 -39.79
N GLU A 41 13.53 8.71 -40.84
CA GLU A 41 13.97 8.85 -42.22
C GLU A 41 15.06 9.91 -42.39
N ASP A 42 15.10 10.92 -41.51
CA ASP A 42 16.12 11.98 -41.48
C ASP A 42 17.41 11.59 -40.73
N GLY A 43 17.49 10.35 -40.21
CA GLY A 43 18.67 9.83 -39.52
C GLY A 43 18.81 10.25 -38.06
N GLU A 44 17.86 11.00 -37.51
CA GLU A 44 17.84 11.38 -36.08
C GLU A 44 17.31 10.24 -35.19
N THR A 45 17.90 10.11 -34.01
CA THR A 45 17.51 9.10 -33.04
C THR A 45 16.34 9.61 -32.20
N VAL A 46 15.17 9.03 -32.37
CA VAL A 46 13.93 9.43 -31.68
C VAL A 46 13.44 8.27 -30.80
N PHE A 47 12.74 8.58 -29.71
CA PHE A 47 12.08 7.54 -28.92
C PHE A 47 10.93 6.91 -29.70
N LYS A 48 10.85 5.60 -29.68
CA LYS A 48 9.72 4.86 -30.27
C LYS A 48 8.42 5.31 -29.61
N SER A 49 7.37 5.45 -30.40
CA SER A 49 6.03 5.70 -29.84
C SER A 49 5.61 4.52 -28.95
N VAL A 50 4.65 4.78 -28.06
CA VAL A 50 4.11 3.74 -27.17
C VAL A 50 3.58 2.55 -27.97
N ASP A 51 2.96 2.81 -29.12
CA ASP A 51 2.44 1.78 -30.02
C ASP A 51 3.56 0.93 -30.63
N GLN A 52 4.65 1.54 -31.05
CA GLN A 52 5.82 0.83 -31.56
C GLN A 52 6.50 -0.03 -30.49
N GLN A 53 6.55 0.45 -29.24
CA GLN A 53 7.07 -0.34 -28.12
C GLN A 53 6.16 -1.53 -27.79
N ILE A 54 4.85 -1.33 -27.88
CA ILE A 54 3.85 -2.39 -27.69
C ILE A 54 3.92 -3.40 -28.84
N GLU A 55 3.97 -2.94 -30.10
CA GLU A 55 4.12 -3.82 -31.27
C GLU A 55 5.39 -4.68 -31.17
N GLU A 56 6.50 -4.11 -30.74
CA GLU A 56 7.78 -4.84 -30.64
C GLU A 56 7.77 -5.89 -29.54
N GLN A 57 7.11 -5.59 -28.39
CA GLN A 57 6.96 -6.56 -27.30
C GLN A 57 5.92 -7.65 -27.59
N LEU A 58 4.98 -7.36 -28.48
CA LEU A 58 3.95 -8.29 -28.94
C LEU A 58 4.28 -8.97 -30.26
N LYS A 59 5.43 -8.65 -30.88
CA LYS A 59 5.83 -9.16 -32.20
C LYS A 59 5.80 -10.69 -32.31
N ASP A 60 6.14 -11.37 -31.23
CA ASP A 60 6.13 -12.84 -31.14
C ASP A 60 4.71 -13.43 -31.03
N PHE A 61 3.70 -12.58 -30.81
CA PHE A 61 2.31 -12.97 -30.60
C PHE A 61 1.36 -12.45 -31.70
N ILE A 62 1.87 -11.67 -32.65
CA ILE A 62 1.08 -11.14 -33.73
C ILE A 62 1.13 -12.11 -34.92
N THR A 63 0.01 -12.71 -35.24
CA THR A 63 -0.16 -13.53 -36.46
C THR A 63 -0.75 -12.67 -37.57
N VAL A 64 -0.06 -12.58 -38.70
CA VAL A 64 -0.55 -11.87 -39.86
C VAL A 64 -1.40 -12.82 -40.70
N GLY A 65 -2.68 -12.54 -40.83
CA GLY A 65 -3.63 -13.28 -41.67
C GLY A 65 -3.33 -13.10 -43.17
N LYS A 66 -3.89 -14.00 -44.02
CA LYS A 66 -3.67 -14.02 -45.48
C LYS A 66 -4.08 -12.73 -46.23
N HIS A 67 -4.80 -11.83 -45.57
CA HIS A 67 -5.21 -10.52 -46.13
C HIS A 67 -4.57 -9.31 -45.46
N GLY A 68 -3.48 -9.52 -44.69
CA GLY A 68 -2.75 -8.41 -44.05
C GLY A 68 -3.33 -7.95 -42.73
N GLU A 69 -4.37 -8.60 -42.25
CA GLU A 69 -4.94 -8.31 -40.90
C GLU A 69 -4.01 -8.81 -39.83
N LYS A 70 -3.62 -7.92 -38.92
CA LYS A 70 -2.82 -8.26 -37.73
C LYS A 70 -3.76 -8.70 -36.61
N SER A 71 -3.76 -9.97 -36.27
CA SER A 71 -4.51 -10.47 -35.13
C SER A 71 -3.56 -10.97 -34.02
N VAL A 72 -3.88 -10.68 -32.77
CA VAL A 72 -3.14 -11.18 -31.61
C VAL A 72 -3.80 -12.46 -31.12
N ASP A 73 -3.17 -13.60 -31.34
CA ASP A 73 -3.68 -14.89 -30.84
C ASP A 73 -3.28 -15.11 -29.37
N LEU A 74 -4.06 -14.50 -28.46
CA LEU A 74 -3.90 -14.62 -27.03
C LEU A 74 -4.14 -16.05 -26.49
N LYS A 75 -4.91 -16.88 -27.20
CA LYS A 75 -5.15 -18.28 -26.82
C LYS A 75 -3.91 -19.14 -26.97
N THR A 76 -3.13 -18.91 -28.00
CA THR A 76 -1.87 -19.61 -28.24
C THR A 76 -0.78 -19.10 -27.30
N ALA A 77 -0.73 -17.82 -27.01
CA ALA A 77 0.19 -17.21 -26.05
C ALA A 77 -0.01 -17.75 -24.61
N CYS A 78 -1.26 -17.91 -24.16
CA CYS A 78 -1.56 -18.46 -22.83
C CYS A 78 -1.25 -19.95 -22.71
N LYS A 79 -1.25 -20.72 -23.81
CA LYS A 79 -0.97 -22.16 -23.77
C LYS A 79 0.52 -22.50 -23.77
N GLN A 80 1.37 -21.64 -24.32
CA GLN A 80 2.80 -21.92 -24.49
C GLN A 80 3.69 -21.46 -23.34
N SER A 81 3.18 -20.69 -22.39
CA SER A 81 3.97 -20.22 -21.24
C SER A 81 3.19 -20.28 -19.95
N PRO A 82 3.32 -21.33 -19.13
CA PRO A 82 2.74 -21.39 -17.78
C PRO A 82 3.52 -20.50 -16.80
N GLY A 83 3.58 -19.21 -17.09
CA GLY A 83 4.35 -18.24 -16.31
C GLY A 83 4.38 -16.85 -16.92
N PHE A 84 3.45 -16.53 -17.81
CA PHE A 84 3.37 -15.21 -18.43
C PHE A 84 3.11 -14.11 -17.38
N LYS A 85 4.17 -13.71 -16.69
CA LYS A 85 4.28 -12.53 -15.84
C LYS A 85 5.27 -11.55 -16.48
N LYS A 86 5.02 -11.09 -17.69
CA LYS A 86 5.74 -9.95 -18.24
C LYS A 86 4.98 -8.67 -17.87
N SER A 87 5.52 -7.95 -16.90
CA SER A 87 5.13 -6.56 -16.69
C SER A 87 5.58 -5.74 -17.90
N LEU A 88 4.64 -5.12 -18.57
CA LEU A 88 4.93 -4.18 -19.66
C LEU A 88 5.57 -2.93 -19.02
N THR A 89 6.88 -2.76 -19.20
CA THR A 89 7.57 -1.56 -18.71
C THR A 89 7.61 -0.55 -19.83
N LEU A 90 6.72 0.43 -19.79
CA LEU A 90 6.70 1.56 -20.73
C LEU A 90 7.69 2.64 -20.24
N VAL A 91 8.66 2.96 -21.08
CA VAL A 91 9.57 4.08 -20.82
C VAL A 91 8.96 5.32 -21.49
N MET A 92 8.41 6.23 -20.69
CA MET A 92 7.91 7.50 -21.17
C MET A 92 9.03 8.55 -21.13
N SER A 93 9.42 9.09 -22.29
CA SER A 93 10.23 10.29 -22.33
C SER A 93 9.32 11.52 -22.28
N LYS A 94 9.76 12.55 -21.54
CA LYS A 94 9.17 13.88 -21.64
C LYS A 94 9.58 14.43 -23.02
N LYS A 95 8.71 14.27 -24.00
CA LYS A 95 8.96 14.82 -25.32
C LYS A 95 8.62 16.30 -25.28
N ASP A 96 9.55 17.15 -25.66
CA ASP A 96 9.25 18.53 -26.05
C ASP A 96 8.24 18.49 -27.18
N VAL A 97 7.08 19.06 -26.95
CA VAL A 97 6.05 19.20 -27.96
C VAL A 97 6.54 20.30 -28.91
N ASP A 98 6.89 19.94 -30.12
CA ASP A 98 7.12 20.94 -31.19
C ASP A 98 5.90 21.85 -31.27
N PRO A 99 6.10 23.16 -31.27
CA PRO A 99 4.97 24.08 -31.40
C PRO A 99 4.32 23.91 -32.75
N LEU A 100 3.06 23.52 -32.78
CA LEU A 100 2.22 23.54 -33.98
C LEU A 100 2.25 24.95 -34.60
N LYS A 101 2.95 25.09 -35.71
CA LYS A 101 2.92 26.31 -36.51
C LYS A 101 1.55 26.45 -37.15
N SER A 102 0.74 27.38 -36.63
CA SER A 102 -0.52 27.76 -37.25
C SER A 102 -0.28 28.61 -38.49
N THR A 103 -0.08 27.94 -39.61
CA THR A 103 -0.12 28.63 -40.91
C THR A 103 -1.48 28.35 -41.55
N GLY A 104 -2.39 29.31 -41.49
CA GLY A 104 -3.50 29.39 -42.44
C GLY A 104 -4.88 29.01 -41.95
N VAL A 105 -5.36 29.57 -40.83
CA VAL A 105 -6.80 29.58 -40.49
C VAL A 105 -7.19 30.98 -40.02
N ALA A 106 -8.28 31.47 -40.61
CA ALA A 106 -8.87 32.79 -40.33
C ALA A 106 -9.15 33.07 -38.85
N PRO A 107 -9.15 34.32 -38.40
CA PRO A 107 -9.20 34.72 -37.00
C PRO A 107 -10.62 34.62 -36.45
N HIS A 108 -11.03 33.45 -36.04
CA HIS A 108 -12.27 33.33 -35.25
C HIS A 108 -11.96 32.45 -34.02
N TYR A 109 -11.84 33.16 -32.88
CA TYR A 109 -11.70 32.61 -31.52
C TYR A 109 -10.44 31.76 -31.28
N ASN A 110 -9.49 32.32 -30.57
CA ASN A 110 -8.43 31.56 -29.92
C ASN A 110 -9.06 30.67 -28.84
N MET A 111 -9.58 29.53 -29.24
CA MET A 111 -9.90 28.45 -28.30
C MET A 111 -8.62 27.70 -28.07
N THR A 112 -8.01 27.90 -26.90
CA THR A 112 -6.97 27.02 -26.43
C THR A 112 -7.67 25.74 -25.99
N ILE A 113 -7.57 24.68 -26.78
CA ILE A 113 -8.06 23.35 -26.37
C ILE A 113 -6.97 22.79 -25.48
N ASP A 114 -7.31 22.62 -24.21
CA ASP A 114 -6.45 21.88 -23.29
C ASP A 114 -6.50 20.39 -23.71
N SER A 115 -5.38 19.89 -24.20
CA SER A 115 -5.25 18.49 -24.60
C SER A 115 -5.01 17.55 -23.39
N GLN A 116 -4.88 18.11 -22.17
CA GLN A 116 -4.71 17.29 -20.97
C GLN A 116 -6.07 16.82 -20.46
N LEU A 117 -6.18 15.52 -20.24
CA LEU A 117 -7.34 14.95 -19.58
C LEU A 117 -7.38 15.46 -18.12
N SER A 118 -8.47 16.13 -17.73
CA SER A 118 -8.69 16.50 -16.34
C SER A 118 -9.08 15.27 -15.54
N VAL A 119 -8.33 14.98 -14.52
CA VAL A 119 -8.46 13.75 -13.71
C VAL A 119 -8.72 14.12 -12.27
N ASP A 120 -9.62 13.38 -11.61
CA ASP A 120 -9.87 13.55 -10.19
C ASP A 120 -8.65 13.15 -9.35
N PRO A 121 -8.34 13.91 -8.28
CA PRO A 121 -7.25 13.57 -7.38
C PRO A 121 -7.52 12.22 -6.69
N ARG A 122 -6.50 11.37 -6.65
CA ARG A 122 -6.59 10.02 -6.08
C ARG A 122 -6.29 10.01 -4.60
N SER A 123 -7.09 9.27 -3.84
CA SER A 123 -6.82 8.98 -2.43
C SER A 123 -5.58 8.12 -2.28
N GLN A 124 -4.79 8.40 -1.24
CA GLN A 124 -3.60 7.62 -0.94
C GLN A 124 -3.91 6.51 0.08
N THR A 125 -3.33 5.35 -0.12
CA THR A 125 -3.35 4.25 0.86
C THR A 125 -2.17 4.40 1.82
N VAL A 126 -2.41 4.13 3.10
CA VAL A 126 -1.44 4.40 4.18
C VAL A 126 -0.92 3.10 4.81
N ILE A 127 -1.80 2.15 5.10
CA ILE A 127 -1.51 0.99 5.96
C ILE A 127 -0.34 0.14 5.45
N ARG A 128 -0.27 -0.08 4.12
CA ARG A 128 0.81 -0.91 3.54
C ARG A 128 2.22 -0.36 3.76
N LYS A 129 2.37 0.94 3.99
CA LYS A 129 3.68 1.58 4.22
C LYS A 129 4.29 1.16 5.55
N PHE A 130 3.45 0.80 6.52
CA PHE A 130 3.86 0.45 7.88
C PHE A 130 3.79 -1.05 8.17
N ALA A 131 3.08 -1.82 7.34
CA ALA A 131 2.88 -3.25 7.51
C ALA A 131 4.06 -4.08 6.97
N ASN A 132 4.20 -5.29 7.51
CA ASN A 132 5.13 -6.30 7.00
C ASN A 132 4.54 -6.99 5.77
N VAL A 133 4.95 -6.53 4.59
CA VAL A 133 4.44 -7.02 3.30
C VAL A 133 5.41 -8.02 2.69
N ALA A 134 4.91 -9.20 2.29
CA ALA A 134 5.68 -10.19 1.55
C ALA A 134 4.80 -10.95 0.55
N ALA A 135 5.41 -11.50 -0.49
CA ALA A 135 4.74 -12.35 -1.45
C ALA A 135 4.71 -13.81 -0.95
N ILE A 136 3.63 -14.52 -1.28
CA ILE A 136 3.46 -15.94 -0.99
C ILE A 136 2.83 -16.63 -2.20
N SER A 137 3.18 -17.90 -2.45
CA SER A 137 2.65 -18.67 -3.59
C SER A 137 1.41 -19.50 -3.25
N THR A 138 1.11 -19.68 -1.96
CA THR A 138 0.03 -20.55 -1.49
C THR A 138 -1.27 -19.79 -1.26
N ARG A 139 -2.39 -20.46 -1.49
CA ARG A 139 -3.74 -19.90 -1.30
C ARG A 139 -4.12 -19.73 0.17
N SER A 140 -3.57 -20.56 1.03
CA SER A 140 -3.77 -20.53 2.47
C SER A 140 -2.43 -20.65 3.18
N LEU A 141 -2.34 -20.07 4.35
CA LEU A 141 -1.19 -20.12 5.24
C LEU A 141 -1.64 -20.75 6.55
N THR A 142 -1.00 -21.86 6.92
CA THR A 142 -1.18 -22.46 8.26
C THR A 142 0.10 -22.26 9.05
N TYR A 143 -0.03 -21.80 10.27
CA TYR A 143 1.10 -21.66 11.20
C TYR A 143 0.70 -22.12 12.59
N ALA A 144 1.69 -22.59 13.34
CA ALA A 144 1.51 -23.00 14.72
C ALA A 144 1.74 -21.81 15.67
N GLU A 145 0.89 -21.67 16.65
CA GLU A 145 1.01 -20.73 17.75
C GLU A 145 1.28 -21.47 19.05
N PHE A 146 2.33 -21.07 19.75
CA PHE A 146 2.61 -21.56 21.07
C PHE A 146 1.87 -20.70 22.09
N ASN A 147 1.03 -21.33 22.90
CA ASN A 147 0.34 -20.68 24.02
C ASN A 147 1.01 -21.17 25.31
N PRO A 148 1.82 -20.33 25.97
CA PRO A 148 2.39 -20.67 27.28
C PRO A 148 1.29 -20.81 28.33
N GLY A 149 1.51 -21.63 29.34
CA GLY A 149 0.68 -21.68 30.51
C GLY A 149 0.79 -20.41 31.36
N GLU A 150 -0.05 -20.30 32.39
CA GLU A 150 -0.11 -19.14 33.26
C GLU A 150 0.90 -19.23 34.42
N GLU A 151 1.73 -20.27 34.46
CA GLU A 151 2.71 -20.48 35.51
C GLU A 151 3.81 -19.43 35.47
N GLU A 152 4.08 -18.80 36.59
CA GLU A 152 5.11 -17.78 36.79
C GLU A 152 6.37 -18.36 37.45
N ALA A 153 7.49 -17.69 37.27
CA ALA A 153 8.72 -18.03 37.95
C ALA A 153 8.66 -17.56 39.43
N GLU A 154 9.01 -18.46 40.34
CA GLU A 154 9.01 -18.18 41.79
C GLU A 154 10.40 -18.33 42.40
N TRP A 155 10.65 -17.62 43.49
CA TRP A 155 11.83 -17.82 44.31
C TRP A 155 11.68 -19.10 45.10
N VAL A 156 12.52 -20.10 44.84
CA VAL A 156 12.42 -21.41 45.45
C VAL A 156 13.53 -21.58 46.48
N PRO A 157 13.19 -21.91 47.77
CA PRO A 157 14.20 -22.22 48.76
C PRO A 157 14.92 -23.53 48.45
N GLU A 158 16.05 -23.74 49.13
CA GLU A 158 16.83 -24.99 48.96
C GLU A 158 15.97 -26.23 49.27
N GLY A 159 15.90 -27.19 48.37
CA GLY A 159 15.06 -28.38 48.47
C GLY A 159 13.57 -28.17 48.08
N GLY A 160 13.14 -26.97 47.76
CA GLY A 160 11.75 -26.66 47.34
C GLY A 160 11.43 -27.17 45.94
N LEU A 161 10.14 -27.47 45.68
CA LEU A 161 9.62 -27.85 44.39
C LEU A 161 9.68 -26.64 43.42
N LYS A 162 10.25 -26.82 42.24
CA LYS A 162 10.33 -25.77 41.22
C LYS A 162 9.04 -25.75 40.40
N PRO A 163 8.46 -24.59 40.12
CA PRO A 163 7.33 -24.49 39.19
C PRO A 163 7.73 -24.95 37.78
N MET A 164 6.82 -25.62 37.13
CA MET A 164 7.03 -26.17 35.77
C MET A 164 6.06 -25.49 34.80
N MET A 165 6.58 -24.79 33.82
CA MET A 165 5.78 -24.16 32.78
C MET A 165 5.16 -25.21 31.85
N SER A 166 3.86 -25.13 31.66
CA SER A 166 3.11 -25.88 30.65
C SER A 166 2.95 -25.03 29.37
N GLY A 167 2.50 -25.65 28.30
CA GLY A 167 2.20 -24.93 27.06
C GLY A 167 1.49 -25.80 26.05
N THR A 168 0.68 -25.17 25.23
CA THR A 168 -0.07 -25.83 24.14
C THR A 168 0.26 -25.22 22.79
N LEU A 169 0.26 -26.07 21.75
CA LEU A 169 0.36 -25.64 20.36
C LEU A 169 -1.03 -25.63 19.73
N SER A 170 -1.37 -24.55 19.06
CA SER A 170 -2.59 -24.43 18.25
C SER A 170 -2.23 -24.07 16.81
N GLU A 171 -2.95 -24.64 15.86
CA GLU A 171 -2.77 -24.32 14.45
C GLU A 171 -3.81 -23.30 14.01
N VAL A 172 -3.36 -22.27 13.29
CA VAL A 172 -4.22 -21.23 12.72
C VAL A 172 -4.05 -21.22 11.22
N THR A 173 -5.16 -21.37 10.51
CA THR A 173 -5.18 -21.31 9.04
C THR A 173 -5.85 -20.03 8.57
N ILE A 174 -5.17 -19.32 7.68
CA ILE A 174 -5.64 -18.07 7.08
C ILE A 174 -5.80 -18.27 5.59
N ASN A 175 -6.93 -17.83 5.06
CA ASN A 175 -7.26 -17.92 3.66
C ASN A 175 -7.13 -16.57 2.97
N ALA A 176 -6.67 -16.59 1.71
CA ALA A 176 -6.58 -15.40 0.90
C ALA A 176 -7.94 -15.00 0.33
N GLY A 177 -8.27 -13.73 0.47
CA GLY A 177 -9.37 -13.08 -0.22
C GLY A 177 -8.94 -12.51 -1.58
N LYS A 178 -9.91 -12.28 -2.46
CA LYS A 178 -9.71 -11.68 -3.79
C LYS A 178 -10.48 -10.37 -3.87
N VAL A 179 -9.81 -9.32 -4.32
CA VAL A 179 -10.43 -8.06 -4.69
C VAL A 179 -10.27 -7.86 -6.19
N ALA A 180 -11.33 -7.47 -6.86
CA ALA A 180 -11.35 -7.27 -8.30
C ALA A 180 -12.25 -6.10 -8.66
N LEU A 181 -11.91 -5.43 -9.75
CA LEU A 181 -12.72 -4.38 -10.36
C LEU A 181 -12.49 -4.41 -11.87
N GLY A 182 -13.58 -4.37 -12.63
CA GLY A 182 -13.50 -4.33 -14.09
C GLY A 182 -14.33 -3.20 -14.67
N THR A 183 -14.02 -2.83 -15.90
CA THR A 183 -14.77 -1.90 -16.72
C THR A 183 -14.72 -2.32 -18.18
N LYS A 184 -15.70 -1.87 -18.97
CA LYS A 184 -15.74 -2.11 -20.40
C LYS A 184 -15.45 -0.84 -21.16
N VAL A 185 -14.65 -0.97 -22.21
CA VAL A 185 -14.26 0.13 -23.09
C VAL A 185 -14.44 -0.35 -24.54
N THR A 186 -14.83 0.53 -25.46
CA THR A 186 -14.91 0.15 -26.87
C THR A 186 -13.52 0.05 -27.47
N GLU A 187 -13.33 -0.80 -28.47
CA GLU A 187 -12.05 -0.98 -29.16
C GLU A 187 -11.63 0.32 -29.88
N GLU A 188 -12.60 1.10 -30.35
CA GLU A 188 -12.39 2.43 -30.92
C GLU A 188 -11.81 3.41 -29.88
N THR A 189 -12.39 3.44 -28.67
CA THR A 189 -11.85 4.27 -27.57
C THR A 189 -10.44 3.83 -27.16
N LEU A 190 -10.16 2.54 -27.24
CA LEU A 190 -8.85 1.98 -26.89
C LEU A 190 -7.78 2.41 -27.88
N SER A 191 -8.14 2.55 -29.18
CA SER A 191 -7.25 2.99 -30.25
C SER A 191 -7.12 4.51 -30.32
N ASP A 192 -8.24 5.24 -30.15
CA ASP A 192 -8.29 6.68 -30.38
C ASP A 192 -7.87 7.51 -29.18
N LEU A 193 -8.06 6.98 -27.94
CA LEU A 193 -7.81 7.69 -26.70
C LEU A 193 -6.92 6.89 -25.72
N PRO A 194 -5.66 6.61 -26.05
CA PRO A 194 -4.76 5.84 -25.19
C PRO A 194 -4.54 6.48 -23.81
N GLN A 195 -4.66 7.81 -23.68
CA GLN A 195 -4.58 8.53 -22.41
C GLN A 195 -5.76 8.16 -21.49
N LEU A 196 -6.98 8.04 -22.03
CA LEU A 196 -8.16 7.64 -21.26
C LEU A 196 -8.00 6.21 -20.74
N VAL A 197 -7.47 5.31 -21.54
CA VAL A 197 -7.21 3.92 -21.14
C VAL A 197 -6.20 3.84 -20.01
N ALA A 198 -5.12 4.63 -20.08
CA ALA A 198 -4.12 4.72 -19.02
C ALA A 198 -4.76 5.24 -17.71
N GLU A 199 -5.65 6.21 -17.82
CA GLU A 199 -6.36 6.78 -16.67
C GLU A 199 -7.34 5.78 -16.05
N VAL A 200 -8.11 5.08 -16.87
CA VAL A 200 -9.01 4.00 -16.40
C VAL A 200 -8.24 2.90 -15.65
N ARG A 201 -7.09 2.49 -16.18
CA ARG A 201 -6.22 1.52 -15.48
C ARG A 201 -5.74 2.05 -14.13
N ALA A 202 -5.29 3.29 -14.09
CA ALA A 202 -4.82 3.91 -12.88
C ALA A 202 -5.93 4.08 -11.83
N GLU A 203 -7.17 4.37 -12.28
CA GLU A 203 -8.34 4.43 -11.41
C GLU A 203 -8.72 3.05 -10.85
N ILE A 204 -8.66 2.00 -11.65
CA ILE A 204 -8.87 0.61 -11.18
C ILE A 204 -7.86 0.26 -10.08
N ILE A 205 -6.58 0.60 -10.29
CA ILE A 205 -5.51 0.36 -9.31
C ILE A 205 -5.82 1.07 -8.00
N ASN A 206 -6.20 2.35 -8.07
CA ASN A 206 -6.52 3.16 -6.92
C ASN A 206 -7.70 2.60 -6.12
N ARG A 207 -8.82 2.29 -6.80
CA ARG A 207 -10.02 1.74 -6.15
C ARG A 207 -9.78 0.37 -5.52
N ILE A 208 -9.00 -0.48 -6.16
CA ILE A 208 -8.59 -1.77 -5.58
C ILE A 208 -7.75 -1.53 -4.32
N GLY A 209 -6.83 -0.56 -4.33
CA GLY A 209 -6.03 -0.20 -3.16
C GLY A 209 -6.88 0.31 -1.99
N LEU A 210 -7.85 1.19 -2.26
CA LEU A 210 -8.78 1.68 -1.23
C LEU A 210 -9.63 0.55 -0.64
N LYS A 211 -10.14 -0.35 -1.49
CA LYS A 211 -10.92 -1.49 -1.02
C LYS A 211 -10.08 -2.50 -0.24
N GLU A 212 -8.83 -2.67 -0.61
CA GLU A 212 -7.87 -3.43 0.16
C GLU A 212 -7.68 -2.84 1.56
N GLU A 213 -7.44 -1.51 1.66
CA GLU A 213 -7.24 -0.83 2.94
C GLU A 213 -8.47 -0.95 3.86
N GLU A 214 -9.67 -0.77 3.31
CA GLU A 214 -10.92 -1.03 4.03
C GLU A 214 -10.99 -2.49 4.51
N GLY A 215 -10.65 -3.44 3.64
CA GLY A 215 -10.65 -4.86 3.96
C GLY A 215 -9.64 -5.25 5.03
N ILE A 216 -8.45 -4.65 5.04
CA ILE A 216 -7.42 -4.85 6.06
C ILE A 216 -7.96 -4.47 7.44
N LEU A 217 -8.67 -3.35 7.55
CA LEU A 217 -9.20 -2.87 8.81
C LEU A 217 -10.48 -3.61 9.24
N SER A 218 -11.45 -3.75 8.35
CA SER A 218 -12.82 -4.12 8.69
C SER A 218 -13.39 -5.31 7.92
N GLY A 219 -12.56 -6.04 7.16
CA GLY A 219 -13.00 -7.20 6.38
C GLY A 219 -13.66 -8.28 7.23
N THR A 220 -14.72 -8.89 6.71
CA THR A 220 -15.55 -9.86 7.45
C THR A 220 -14.97 -11.28 7.46
N GLY A 221 -14.04 -11.61 6.56
CA GLY A 221 -13.54 -12.97 6.37
C GLY A 221 -14.52 -13.93 5.70
N SER A 222 -15.66 -13.44 5.23
CA SER A 222 -16.71 -14.21 4.55
C SER A 222 -16.96 -13.68 3.14
N GLY A 223 -17.64 -14.47 2.29
CA GLY A 223 -17.96 -14.03 0.93
C GLY A 223 -16.75 -13.73 0.03
N GLY A 224 -15.62 -14.38 0.26
CA GLY A 224 -14.37 -14.13 -0.49
C GLY A 224 -13.56 -12.94 -0.01
N GLN A 225 -14.01 -12.23 1.02
CA GLN A 225 -13.26 -11.15 1.64
C GLN A 225 -12.16 -11.68 2.56
N ILE A 226 -11.10 -10.89 2.73
CA ILE A 226 -10.11 -11.12 3.78
C ILE A 226 -10.74 -10.89 5.15
N LYS A 227 -10.22 -11.58 6.18
CA LYS A 227 -10.54 -11.25 7.56
C LYS A 227 -9.72 -10.03 7.97
N GLY A 228 -10.40 -8.92 8.22
CA GLY A 228 -9.79 -7.70 8.72
C GLY A 228 -9.30 -7.84 10.16
N ILE A 229 -8.27 -7.08 10.50
CA ILE A 229 -7.66 -7.12 11.82
C ILE A 229 -8.56 -6.54 12.92
N GLY A 230 -9.56 -5.77 12.54
CA GLY A 230 -10.44 -5.06 13.48
C GLY A 230 -11.16 -5.98 14.47
N SER A 231 -11.55 -7.19 14.06
CA SER A 231 -12.18 -8.17 14.97
C SER A 231 -11.21 -8.75 16.01
N ASP A 232 -9.93 -8.70 15.72
CA ASP A 232 -8.89 -9.36 16.52
C ASP A 232 -8.16 -8.41 17.46
N ILE A 233 -8.29 -7.11 17.28
CA ILE A 233 -7.64 -6.06 18.09
C ILE A 233 -8.49 -5.79 19.34
N PRO A 234 -7.87 -5.77 20.54
CA PRO A 234 -8.56 -5.43 21.78
C PRO A 234 -9.02 -3.96 21.80
N THR A 235 -10.06 -3.69 22.60
CA THR A 235 -10.55 -2.35 22.90
C THR A 235 -9.76 -1.73 24.05
N PHE A 236 -9.95 -0.43 24.26
CA PHE A 236 -9.34 0.26 25.39
C PHE A 236 -9.90 -0.26 26.72
N SER A 237 -9.02 -0.59 27.67
CA SER A 237 -9.40 -1.17 28.96
C SER A 237 -8.61 -0.60 30.15
N LEU A 238 -7.72 0.37 29.93
CA LEU A 238 -6.91 0.96 31.00
C LEU A 238 -7.78 1.92 31.84
N THR A 239 -8.25 1.46 33.00
CA THR A 239 -9.11 2.24 33.91
C THR A 239 -8.35 3.00 34.99
N THR A 240 -7.08 2.70 35.18
CA THR A 240 -6.23 3.32 36.19
C THR A 240 -5.74 4.71 35.84
N LEU A 241 -5.63 5.01 34.56
CA LEU A 241 -5.24 6.33 34.05
C LEU A 241 -6.44 7.27 34.17
N LYS A 242 -6.34 8.32 34.98
CA LYS A 242 -7.37 9.36 35.10
C LYS A 242 -6.77 10.71 34.76
N VAL A 243 -7.46 11.46 33.91
CA VAL A 243 -7.05 12.78 33.42
C VAL A 243 -8.23 13.73 33.60
N ASP A 244 -8.00 14.89 34.19
CA ASP A 244 -9.03 15.93 34.28
C ASP A 244 -9.22 16.58 32.89
N LYS A 245 -10.49 16.66 32.46
CA LYS A 245 -10.89 17.21 31.15
C LYS A 245 -10.09 16.65 29.96
N PRO A 246 -10.11 15.32 29.75
CA PRO A 246 -9.30 14.70 28.73
C PRO A 246 -9.70 15.13 27.32
N ASN A 247 -8.73 15.17 26.45
CA ASN A 247 -8.87 15.52 25.03
C ASN A 247 -8.33 14.39 24.14
N THR A 248 -8.38 14.55 22.81
CA THR A 248 -7.93 13.53 21.85
C THR A 248 -6.43 13.20 21.98
N TYR A 249 -5.60 14.16 22.41
CA TYR A 249 -4.17 13.88 22.68
C TYR A 249 -4.01 12.91 23.86
N ASP A 250 -4.80 13.10 24.92
CA ASP A 250 -4.79 12.22 26.08
C ASP A 250 -5.27 10.81 25.74
N VAL A 251 -6.23 10.69 24.79
CA VAL A 251 -6.67 9.40 24.23
C VAL A 251 -5.50 8.66 23.59
N ILE A 252 -4.71 9.32 22.74
CA ILE A 252 -3.55 8.71 22.08
C ILE A 252 -2.52 8.24 23.11
N VAL A 253 -2.20 9.10 24.09
CA VAL A 253 -1.26 8.75 25.17
C VAL A 253 -1.80 7.60 26.02
N GLY A 254 -3.10 7.59 26.34
CA GLY A 254 -3.74 6.53 27.08
C GLY A 254 -3.67 5.17 26.38
N MET A 255 -4.00 5.13 25.08
CA MET A 255 -3.94 3.92 24.26
C MET A 255 -2.50 3.42 24.10
N TYR A 256 -1.55 4.33 23.89
CA TYR A 256 -0.13 4.00 23.86
C TYR A 256 0.32 3.37 25.19
N THR A 257 -0.05 4.01 26.31
CA THR A 257 0.31 3.53 27.65
C THR A 257 -0.28 2.15 27.93
N GLN A 258 -1.52 1.88 27.45
CA GLN A 258 -2.11 0.56 27.58
C GLN A 258 -1.26 -0.52 26.89
N ILE A 259 -0.84 -0.29 25.65
CA ILE A 259 -0.03 -1.26 24.90
C ILE A 259 1.30 -1.51 25.59
N VAL A 260 1.98 -0.45 26.00
CA VAL A 260 3.30 -0.55 26.63
C VAL A 260 3.22 -1.22 28.01
N SER A 261 2.22 -0.86 28.83
CA SER A 261 2.08 -1.41 30.18
C SER A 261 1.60 -2.87 30.17
N MET A 262 0.61 -3.21 29.34
CA MET A 262 0.10 -4.58 29.24
C MET A 262 1.10 -5.57 28.62
N SER A 263 2.04 -5.07 27.83
CA SER A 263 3.07 -5.88 27.19
C SER A 263 4.38 -5.93 27.98
N ASN A 264 4.44 -5.36 29.18
CA ASN A 264 5.69 -5.17 29.92
C ASN A 264 6.80 -4.55 29.04
N MET A 265 6.43 -3.53 28.27
CA MET A 265 7.32 -2.80 27.33
C MET A 265 7.84 -3.65 26.15
N ALA A 266 7.21 -4.79 25.85
CA ALA A 266 7.61 -5.65 24.72
C ALA A 266 7.26 -5.01 23.36
N TYR A 267 6.20 -4.19 23.31
CA TYR A 267 5.75 -3.52 22.08
C TYR A 267 5.86 -2.01 22.20
N ARG A 268 6.20 -1.37 21.07
CA ARG A 268 6.25 0.08 20.95
C ARG A 268 5.41 0.50 19.76
N PRO A 269 4.20 1.02 19.97
CA PRO A 269 3.36 1.51 18.89
C PRO A 269 4.11 2.52 18.01
N ASN A 270 3.98 2.37 16.70
CA ASN A 270 4.62 3.23 15.71
C ASN A 270 3.63 4.06 14.90
N LEU A 271 2.33 3.72 14.97
CA LEU A 271 1.32 4.36 14.14
C LEU A 271 0.00 4.55 14.90
N VAL A 272 -0.56 5.73 14.72
CA VAL A 272 -1.95 6.08 15.04
C VAL A 272 -2.70 6.27 13.74
N LEU A 273 -3.83 5.62 13.61
CA LEU A 273 -4.74 5.81 12.48
C LEU A 273 -6.05 6.40 12.95
N MET A 274 -6.49 7.48 12.30
CA MET A 274 -7.77 8.13 12.58
C MET A 274 -8.38 8.74 11.31
N HIS A 275 -9.64 9.13 11.40
CA HIS A 275 -10.30 9.81 10.30
C HIS A 275 -9.76 11.25 10.13
N PRO A 276 -9.63 11.79 8.90
CA PRO A 276 -9.11 13.14 8.67
C PRO A 276 -9.84 14.25 9.43
N LEU A 277 -11.17 14.12 9.60
CA LEU A 277 -11.97 15.08 10.37
C LEU A 277 -11.63 15.07 11.87
N ASP A 278 -11.40 13.87 12.42
CA ASP A 278 -11.04 13.73 13.85
C ASP A 278 -9.63 14.29 14.10
N TYR A 279 -8.73 14.10 13.15
CA TYR A 279 -7.39 14.70 13.18
C TYR A 279 -7.46 16.23 13.13
N ALA A 280 -8.29 16.77 12.24
CA ALA A 280 -8.52 18.22 12.18
C ALA A 280 -9.13 18.78 13.49
N GLN A 281 -10.10 18.08 14.06
CA GLN A 281 -10.70 18.46 15.36
C GLN A 281 -9.66 18.44 16.47
N MET A 282 -8.80 17.41 16.51
CA MET A 282 -7.70 17.33 17.46
C MET A 282 -6.77 18.55 17.36
N GLN A 283 -6.39 18.94 16.13
CA GLN A 283 -5.53 20.12 15.93
C GLN A 283 -6.19 21.47 16.26
N LEU A 284 -7.52 21.53 16.13
CA LEU A 284 -8.30 22.74 16.41
C LEU A 284 -8.73 22.86 17.87
N THR A 285 -8.36 21.93 18.73
CA THR A 285 -8.67 21.99 20.18
C THR A 285 -8.03 23.24 20.80
N LYS A 286 -8.84 23.99 21.56
CA LYS A 286 -8.43 25.24 22.23
C LYS A 286 -8.58 25.11 23.74
N ASP A 287 -7.78 25.88 24.45
CA ASP A 287 -7.94 26.05 25.90
C ASP A 287 -9.10 27.03 26.23
N VAL A 288 -9.34 27.24 27.53
CA VAL A 288 -10.36 28.19 28.01
C VAL A 288 -10.12 29.64 27.61
N ASN A 289 -8.90 30.01 27.24
CA ASN A 289 -8.48 31.31 26.78
C ASN A 289 -8.55 31.46 25.25
N GLY A 290 -8.97 30.41 24.54
CA GLY A 290 -9.07 30.40 23.10
C GLY A 290 -7.74 30.15 22.37
N GLN A 291 -6.67 29.78 23.10
CA GLN A 291 -5.40 29.42 22.52
C GLN A 291 -5.43 27.96 22.04
N TYR A 292 -4.82 27.68 20.89
CA TYR A 292 -4.74 26.32 20.38
C TYR A 292 -3.86 25.45 21.28
N LEU A 293 -4.41 24.37 21.74
CA LEU A 293 -3.66 23.32 22.43
C LEU A 293 -2.85 22.53 21.38
N ARG A 294 -1.64 22.97 21.15
CA ARG A 294 -0.69 22.24 20.31
C ARG A 294 0.47 21.80 21.20
N PRO A 295 0.37 20.66 21.87
CA PRO A 295 1.46 20.13 22.69
C PRO A 295 2.71 19.84 21.89
N PHE A 296 2.57 19.74 20.55
CA PHE A 296 3.65 19.41 19.61
C PHE A 296 3.61 20.33 18.40
N ARG A 297 4.77 20.58 17.81
CA ARG A 297 4.89 21.32 16.55
C ARG A 297 4.37 20.44 15.40
N ILE A 298 3.91 21.08 14.32
CA ILE A 298 3.54 20.37 13.09
C ILE A 298 4.79 19.63 12.59
N GLY A 299 4.70 18.32 12.48
CA GLY A 299 5.81 17.44 12.07
C GLY A 299 6.62 16.82 13.21
N ASP A 300 6.41 17.26 14.47
CA ASP A 300 7.00 16.60 15.62
C ASP A 300 6.16 15.37 16.01
N GLU A 301 6.83 14.32 16.46
CA GLU A 301 6.16 13.11 16.96
C GLU A 301 5.54 13.39 18.32
N LEU A 302 4.28 12.97 18.51
CA LEU A 302 3.57 13.07 19.80
C LEU A 302 4.30 12.30 20.90
N ILE A 303 4.77 11.13 20.54
CA ILE A 303 5.63 10.27 21.34
C ILE A 303 6.73 9.81 20.38
N GLN A 304 7.96 9.76 20.84
CA GLN A 304 9.09 9.37 19.98
C GLN A 304 8.81 8.06 19.23
N GLY A 305 8.85 8.11 17.91
CA GLY A 305 8.57 6.98 17.03
C GLY A 305 7.09 6.74 16.71
N LEU A 306 6.15 7.53 17.26
CA LEU A 306 4.70 7.39 17.02
C LEU A 306 4.22 8.42 15.99
N ARG A 307 3.80 7.96 14.83
CA ARG A 307 3.24 8.80 13.75
C ARG A 307 1.72 8.80 13.78
N VAL A 308 1.12 9.93 13.44
CA VAL A 308 -0.32 10.04 13.25
C VAL A 308 -0.59 10.15 11.75
N GLU A 309 -1.31 9.18 11.22
CA GLU A 309 -1.71 9.14 9.82
C GLU A 309 -3.23 9.10 9.71
N THR A 310 -3.73 9.69 8.64
CA THR A 310 -5.17 9.77 8.41
C THR A 310 -5.59 8.83 7.28
N SER A 311 -6.70 8.11 7.50
CA SER A 311 -7.30 7.26 6.47
C SER A 311 -8.83 7.38 6.48
N THR A 312 -9.41 7.49 5.30
CA THR A 312 -10.87 7.47 5.11
C THR A 312 -11.48 6.09 5.27
N ALA A 313 -10.66 5.04 5.31
CA ALA A 313 -11.10 3.67 5.61
C ALA A 313 -11.52 3.49 7.09
N ILE A 314 -11.11 4.42 7.97
CA ILE A 314 -11.54 4.45 9.37
C ILE A 314 -12.79 5.34 9.47
N LYS A 315 -13.82 4.81 10.13
CA LYS A 315 -15.04 5.60 10.40
C LYS A 315 -14.73 6.73 11.38
N GLN A 316 -15.33 7.89 11.15
CA GLN A 316 -15.23 9.04 12.04
C GLN A 316 -15.54 8.65 13.50
N GLY A 317 -14.79 9.22 14.42
CA GLY A 317 -14.88 8.95 15.87
C GLY A 317 -14.15 7.70 16.34
N ASN A 318 -13.55 6.89 15.44
CA ASN A 318 -12.73 5.74 15.80
C ASN A 318 -11.24 6.06 15.67
N ILE A 319 -10.47 5.48 16.58
CA ILE A 319 -9.03 5.61 16.62
C ILE A 319 -8.37 4.24 16.80
N TRP A 320 -7.26 4.04 16.14
CA TRP A 320 -6.45 2.83 16.20
C TRP A 320 -5.01 3.19 16.52
N VAL A 321 -4.44 2.54 17.49
CA VAL A 321 -3.03 2.72 17.88
C VAL A 321 -2.37 1.36 17.91
N GLY A 322 -1.17 1.24 17.35
CA GLY A 322 -0.48 -0.05 17.35
C GLY A 322 0.90 -0.04 16.76
N ASP A 323 1.57 -1.17 16.91
CA ASP A 323 2.82 -1.48 16.24
C ASP A 323 2.55 -2.26 14.94
N PHE A 324 2.44 -1.54 13.86
CA PHE A 324 2.09 -2.08 12.54
C PHE A 324 3.18 -2.96 11.93
N ASN A 325 4.37 -3.02 12.50
CA ASN A 325 5.38 -4.00 12.09
C ASN A 325 4.90 -5.46 12.28
N TYR A 326 3.97 -5.69 13.22
CA TYR A 326 3.36 -7.00 13.46
C TYR A 326 2.13 -7.28 12.61
N LEU A 327 1.68 -6.32 11.81
CA LEU A 327 0.65 -6.53 10.79
C LEU A 327 1.26 -7.21 9.57
N ASN A 328 0.86 -8.45 9.32
CA ASN A 328 1.36 -9.21 8.17
C ASN A 328 0.38 -9.13 7.02
N ILE A 329 0.85 -8.65 5.87
CA ILE A 329 0.15 -8.67 4.59
C ILE A 329 0.91 -9.62 3.67
N ARG A 330 0.23 -10.61 3.11
CA ARG A 330 0.82 -11.59 2.19
C ARG A 330 0.11 -11.52 0.86
N ASP A 331 0.81 -11.07 -0.18
CA ASP A 331 0.28 -11.02 -1.54
C ASP A 331 0.44 -12.38 -2.20
N VAL A 332 -0.70 -13.02 -2.51
CA VAL A 332 -0.75 -14.29 -3.26
C VAL A 332 -0.65 -14.01 -4.74
N TRP A 333 -1.41 -13.02 -5.20
CA TRP A 333 -1.29 -12.45 -6.54
C TRP A 333 -1.04 -10.97 -6.42
N VAL A 334 0.01 -10.52 -7.07
CA VAL A 334 0.25 -9.09 -7.27
C VAL A 334 -0.89 -8.55 -8.13
N LEU A 335 -1.20 -7.27 -7.95
CA LEU A 335 -2.20 -6.61 -8.78
C LEU A 335 -1.90 -6.84 -10.28
N THR A 336 -2.82 -7.49 -10.95
CA THR A 336 -2.72 -7.83 -12.37
C THR A 336 -3.87 -7.17 -13.10
N ILE A 337 -3.58 -6.52 -14.22
CA ILE A 337 -4.59 -5.97 -15.12
C ILE A 337 -4.61 -6.82 -16.38
N THR A 338 -5.77 -7.39 -16.66
CA THR A 338 -6.01 -8.23 -17.85
C THR A 338 -7.02 -7.57 -18.76
N LEU A 339 -6.83 -7.76 -20.05
CA LEU A 339 -7.75 -7.35 -21.11
C LEU A 339 -8.37 -8.62 -21.67
N GLY A 340 -9.67 -8.60 -21.91
CA GLY A 340 -10.39 -9.77 -22.43
C GLY A 340 -11.79 -9.40 -22.96
N TRP A 341 -12.45 -10.38 -23.49
CA TRP A 341 -13.84 -10.28 -23.94
C TRP A 341 -14.75 -11.13 -23.05
N GLU A 342 -15.92 -10.60 -22.76
CA GLU A 342 -16.94 -11.26 -21.96
C GLU A 342 -18.27 -11.29 -22.73
N ASN A 343 -18.93 -12.44 -22.74
CA ASN A 343 -20.22 -12.64 -23.41
C ASN A 343 -20.19 -12.23 -24.90
N ASP A 344 -20.91 -11.18 -25.25
CA ASP A 344 -21.08 -10.63 -26.60
C ASP A 344 -20.16 -9.43 -26.90
N ASP A 345 -19.17 -9.19 -26.06
CA ASP A 345 -18.22 -8.08 -26.22
C ASP A 345 -17.52 -8.12 -27.59
N PHE A 346 -17.14 -9.33 -28.05
CA PHE A 346 -16.51 -9.52 -29.34
C PHE A 346 -17.34 -9.02 -30.53
N THR A 347 -18.67 -9.27 -30.48
CA THR A 347 -19.60 -8.85 -31.54
C THR A 347 -19.96 -7.37 -31.46
N LYS A 348 -19.66 -6.72 -30.33
CA LYS A 348 -19.95 -5.31 -30.06
C LYS A 348 -18.69 -4.43 -30.08
N ASN A 349 -17.52 -4.98 -30.46
CA ASN A 349 -16.23 -4.29 -30.42
C ASN A 349 -15.94 -3.68 -29.04
N MET A 350 -16.21 -4.43 -27.97
CA MET A 350 -15.95 -4.02 -26.61
C MET A 350 -14.83 -4.86 -25.99
N VAL A 351 -14.00 -4.24 -25.17
CA VAL A 351 -12.94 -4.89 -24.41
C VAL A 351 -13.17 -4.66 -22.92
N THR A 352 -13.16 -5.74 -22.16
CA THR A 352 -13.22 -5.68 -20.71
C THR A 352 -11.81 -5.55 -20.14
N ILE A 353 -11.59 -4.50 -19.33
CA ILE A 353 -10.38 -4.28 -18.54
C ILE A 353 -10.68 -4.77 -17.14
N LEU A 354 -9.93 -5.78 -16.66
CA LEU A 354 -10.14 -6.38 -15.34
C LEU A 354 -8.86 -6.24 -14.51
N GLY A 355 -8.97 -5.57 -13.37
CA GLY A 355 -7.93 -5.55 -12.34
C GLY A 355 -8.24 -6.55 -11.25
N GLU A 356 -7.28 -7.37 -10.86
CA GLU A 356 -7.43 -8.38 -9.83
C GLU A 356 -6.23 -8.41 -8.90
N LYS A 357 -6.50 -8.62 -7.60
CA LYS A 357 -5.49 -8.82 -6.58
C LYS A 357 -5.95 -9.86 -5.58
N ARG A 358 -5.03 -10.66 -5.09
CA ARG A 358 -5.32 -11.66 -4.07
C ARG A 358 -4.32 -11.56 -2.94
N LEU A 359 -4.81 -11.42 -1.72
CA LEU A 359 -3.98 -11.23 -0.54
C LEU A 359 -4.60 -11.90 0.69
N MET A 360 -3.80 -12.04 1.73
CA MET A 360 -4.22 -12.40 3.07
C MET A 360 -3.61 -11.46 4.09
N VAL A 361 -4.33 -11.24 5.18
CA VAL A 361 -3.92 -10.32 6.26
C VAL A 361 -4.11 -11.02 7.60
N TYR A 362 -3.15 -10.87 8.49
CA TYR A 362 -3.25 -11.43 9.83
C TYR A 362 -2.30 -10.77 10.84
N ILE A 363 -2.70 -10.87 12.09
CA ILE A 363 -1.85 -10.62 13.26
C ILE A 363 -1.81 -11.92 14.05
N LYS A 364 -0.61 -12.41 14.40
CA LYS A 364 -0.48 -13.60 15.25
C LYS A 364 -1.06 -13.30 16.64
N LYS A 365 -1.62 -14.31 17.31
CA LYS A 365 -2.31 -14.17 18.59
C LYS A 365 -1.47 -13.42 19.63
N GLN A 366 -0.19 -13.74 19.73
CA GLN A 366 0.74 -13.12 20.67
C GLN A 366 0.91 -11.61 20.45
N TYR A 367 0.73 -11.13 19.21
CA TYR A 367 0.94 -9.73 18.83
C TYR A 367 -0.36 -8.90 18.81
N LYS A 368 -1.52 -9.50 19.14
CA LYS A 368 -2.78 -8.77 19.15
C LYS A 368 -2.79 -7.64 20.19
N THR A 369 -2.11 -7.83 21.31
CA THR A 369 -1.94 -6.81 22.35
C THR A 369 -1.01 -5.67 21.98
N ALA A 370 -0.29 -5.77 20.84
CA ALA A 370 0.46 -4.66 20.27
C ALA A 370 -0.43 -3.60 19.61
N PHE A 371 -1.75 -3.81 19.61
CA PHE A 371 -2.73 -2.92 19.01
C PHE A 371 -3.87 -2.66 19.99
N VAL A 372 -4.44 -1.46 19.89
CA VAL A 372 -5.67 -1.07 20.60
C VAL A 372 -6.52 -0.24 19.65
N LYS A 373 -7.83 -0.48 19.66
CA LYS A 373 -8.80 0.34 18.93
C LYS A 373 -9.97 0.68 19.81
N ASP A 374 -10.54 1.86 19.63
CA ASP A 374 -11.81 2.23 20.27
C ASP A 374 -12.41 3.48 19.63
N LYS A 375 -13.54 3.92 20.14
CA LYS A 375 -14.09 5.23 19.86
C LYS A 375 -13.40 6.27 20.74
N ILE A 376 -13.09 7.41 20.18
CA ILE A 376 -12.48 8.53 20.91
C ILE A 376 -13.33 8.91 22.13
N SER A 377 -14.66 8.98 21.99
CA SER A 377 -15.59 9.30 23.07
C SER A 377 -15.55 8.28 24.21
N THR A 378 -15.52 6.99 23.87
CA THR A 378 -15.46 5.89 24.88
C THR A 378 -14.17 5.95 25.70
N VAL A 379 -13.05 6.22 25.05
CA VAL A 379 -11.76 6.36 25.74
C VAL A 379 -11.76 7.59 26.63
N ILE A 380 -12.28 8.73 26.15
CA ILE A 380 -12.43 9.96 26.94
C ILE A 380 -13.25 9.68 28.21
N GLU A 381 -14.39 9.01 28.08
CA GLU A 381 -15.22 8.62 29.24
C GLU A 381 -14.46 7.72 30.20
N ALA A 382 -13.71 6.74 29.70
CA ALA A 382 -12.96 5.80 30.52
C ALA A 382 -11.82 6.46 31.32
N ILE A 383 -11.15 7.46 30.74
CA ILE A 383 -10.04 8.18 31.41
C ILE A 383 -10.49 9.39 32.20
N THR A 384 -11.76 9.81 32.09
CA THR A 384 -12.31 10.89 32.95
C THR A 384 -12.46 10.42 34.40
N PRO A 385 -12.06 11.20 35.40
CA PRO A 385 -12.34 10.90 36.79
C PRO A 385 -13.84 10.82 37.04
N VAL A 386 -14.30 9.77 37.72
CA VAL A 386 -15.66 9.74 38.21
C VAL A 386 -15.79 10.84 39.26
N ALA A 387 -16.70 11.77 39.10
CA ALA A 387 -16.99 12.77 40.11
C ALA A 387 -17.43 12.03 41.39
N VAL A 388 -16.58 12.05 42.42
CA VAL A 388 -16.96 11.57 43.74
C VAL A 388 -18.00 12.59 44.20
N GLY A 389 -19.27 12.19 44.19
CA GLY A 389 -20.35 13.01 44.69
C GLY A 389 -20.06 13.40 46.14
N GLY A 390 -19.94 14.72 46.36
CA GLY A 390 -19.82 15.27 47.70
C GLY A 390 -21.12 15.16 48.46
#